data_7053838e70de4403633657a6246134ad
#
_entry.id   7053838e70de4403633657a6246134ad
#
_cell.length_a   1.000
_cell.length_b   1.000
_cell.length_c   1.000
_cell.angle_alpha   90.00
_cell.angle_beta   90.00
_cell.angle_gamma   90.00
#
_symmetry.space_group_name_H-M   'P 1'
#
loop_
_entity.id
_entity.type
_entity.pdbx_description
1 polymer ?
#
loop_
_entity_poly.entity_id
_entity_poly.type
_entity_poly.pdbx_seq_one_letter_code
_entity_poly.pdbx_strand_id
1 'polypeptide(L)'
;KLGLDARLIFATDSKISELVEKNLFKKQLFYRISVLVINVPPLRERKDELVKIAEDCASVFGKKLSSCAIKKLLDFSWPGNIRQLKNCIERSCVSAKKEILFADDIIFF
;
A
#
# COMPACT_ATOMS: atom_id res chain seq x y z
N LYS A 1 -7.21 -0.85 39.62
CA LYS A 1 -7.16 -0.35 38.26
C LYS A 1 -6.11 0.75 38.15
N LEU A 2 -4.99 0.43 37.56
CA LEU A 2 -3.96 1.41 37.29
C LEU A 2 -4.36 2.15 36.01
N GLY A 3 -4.58 3.45 36.13
CA GLY A 3 -4.86 4.28 34.96
C GLY A 3 -3.60 4.50 34.14
N LEU A 4 -3.58 3.98 32.93
CA LEU A 4 -2.55 4.33 31.99
C LEU A 4 -3.04 5.53 31.18
N ASP A 5 -2.32 6.63 31.31
CA ASP A 5 -2.60 7.83 30.54
C ASP A 5 -1.86 7.76 29.20
N ALA A 6 -2.22 6.74 28.40
CA ALA A 6 -1.57 6.45 27.13
C ALA A 6 -2.60 6.11 26.06
N ARG A 7 -2.31 6.53 24.81
CA ARG A 7 -3.08 6.13 23.64
C ARG A 7 -2.48 4.85 23.08
N LEU A 8 -3.33 3.85 22.89
CA LEU A 8 -2.92 2.58 22.30
C LEU A 8 -3.45 2.47 20.87
N ILE A 9 -2.57 2.13 19.94
CA ILE A 9 -2.90 1.92 18.55
C ILE A 9 -2.40 0.53 18.15
N PHE A 10 -3.33 -0.30 17.64
CA PHE A 10 -3.03 -1.65 17.20
C PHE A 10 -3.16 -1.72 15.69
N ALA A 11 -2.27 -2.45 15.05
CA ALA A 11 -2.30 -2.63 13.61
C ALA A 11 -2.11 -4.11 13.26
N THR A 12 -2.81 -4.56 12.23
CA THR A 12 -2.69 -5.92 11.72
C THR A 12 -3.05 -5.94 10.24
N ASP A 13 -2.49 -6.89 9.51
CA ASP A 13 -2.83 -7.17 8.13
C ASP A 13 -3.97 -8.21 8.00
N SER A 14 -4.40 -8.79 9.13
CA SER A 14 -5.44 -9.79 9.18
C SER A 14 -6.80 -9.16 9.49
N LYS A 15 -7.86 -9.76 8.96
CA LYS A 15 -9.22 -9.38 9.33
C LYS A 15 -9.55 -10.00 10.69
N ILE A 16 -9.41 -9.20 11.74
CA ILE A 16 -9.62 -9.66 13.13
C ILE A 16 -11.02 -10.24 13.32
N SER A 17 -12.04 -9.64 12.73
CA SER A 17 -13.42 -10.14 12.83
C SER A 17 -13.55 -11.58 12.34
N GLU A 18 -12.88 -11.92 11.25
CA GLU A 18 -12.86 -13.30 10.74
C GLU A 18 -12.11 -14.24 11.68
N LEU A 19 -11.02 -13.78 12.29
CA LEU A 19 -10.26 -14.55 13.26
C LEU A 19 -11.09 -14.82 14.52
N VAL A 20 -11.89 -13.87 14.95
CA VAL A 20 -12.80 -14.03 16.08
C VAL A 20 -13.86 -15.11 15.76
N GLU A 21 -14.45 -15.08 14.58
CA GLU A 21 -15.43 -16.08 14.14
C GLU A 21 -14.83 -17.49 14.07
N LYS A 22 -13.54 -17.61 13.72
CA LYS A 22 -12.82 -18.89 13.66
C LYS A 22 -12.20 -19.30 14.99
N ASN A 23 -12.48 -18.58 16.07
CA ASN A 23 -11.91 -18.80 17.40
C ASN A 23 -10.38 -18.73 17.44
N LEU A 24 -9.76 -18.02 16.48
CA LEU A 24 -8.31 -17.80 16.41
C LEU A 24 -7.89 -16.53 17.13
N PHE A 25 -8.87 -15.72 17.57
CA PHE A 25 -8.64 -14.50 18.31
C PHE A 25 -9.74 -14.37 19.38
N LYS A 26 -9.34 -14.00 20.59
CA LYS A 26 -10.29 -13.90 21.71
C LYS A 26 -11.31 -12.77 21.48
N LYS A 27 -12.58 -13.13 21.52
CA LYS A 27 -13.70 -12.22 21.30
C LYS A 27 -13.70 -11.07 22.31
N GLN A 28 -13.43 -11.35 23.59
CA GLN A 28 -13.37 -10.33 24.64
C GLN A 28 -12.27 -9.31 24.39
N LEU A 29 -11.09 -9.77 23.97
CA LEU A 29 -9.98 -8.90 23.63
C LEU A 29 -10.32 -8.03 22.42
N PHE A 30 -10.94 -8.62 21.42
CA PHE A 30 -11.37 -7.88 20.22
C PHE A 30 -12.27 -6.70 20.59
N TYR A 31 -13.29 -6.94 21.43
CA TYR A 31 -14.20 -5.88 21.84
C TYR A 31 -13.53 -4.81 22.71
N ARG A 32 -12.48 -5.15 23.45
CA ARG A 32 -11.75 -4.18 24.25
C ARG A 32 -10.88 -3.25 23.43
N ILE A 33 -10.27 -3.76 22.35
CA ILE A 33 -9.34 -2.96 21.53
C ILE A 33 -10.03 -2.28 20.36
N SER A 34 -11.24 -2.71 19.98
CA SER A 34 -11.94 -2.23 18.79
C SER A 34 -12.86 -1.04 19.08
N VAL A 35 -12.39 -0.08 19.85
CA VAL A 35 -13.16 1.15 20.12
C VAL A 35 -13.33 1.97 18.86
N LEU A 36 -12.26 2.13 18.09
CA LEU A 36 -12.27 2.79 16.78
C LEU A 36 -11.53 1.90 15.80
N VAL A 37 -12.22 1.43 14.78
CA VAL A 37 -11.63 0.57 13.76
C VAL A 37 -11.48 1.35 12.46
N ILE A 38 -10.26 1.37 11.94
CA ILE A 38 -9.94 1.98 10.65
C ILE A 38 -9.52 0.88 9.69
N ASN A 39 -10.28 0.74 8.60
CA ASN A 39 -9.93 -0.19 7.53
C ASN A 39 -9.15 0.56 6.47
N VAL A 40 -7.90 0.17 6.25
CA VAL A 40 -7.06 0.76 5.23
C VAL A 40 -7.33 0.04 3.91
N PRO A 41 -7.86 0.71 2.89
CA PRO A 41 -8.15 0.05 1.63
C PRO A 41 -6.87 -0.32 0.87
N PRO A 42 -6.91 -1.37 0.04
CA PRO A 42 -5.77 -1.72 -0.80
C PRO A 42 -5.52 -0.68 -1.87
N LEU A 43 -4.30 -0.66 -2.41
CA LEU A 43 -3.89 0.35 -3.39
C LEU A 43 -4.76 0.34 -4.66
N ARG A 44 -5.24 -0.83 -5.10
CA ARG A 44 -6.11 -0.95 -6.28
C ARG A 44 -7.43 -0.20 -6.16
N GLU A 45 -7.85 0.12 -4.93
CA GLU A 45 -9.06 0.91 -4.64
C GLU A 45 -8.75 2.39 -4.45
N ARG A 46 -7.48 2.77 -4.52
CA ARG A 46 -6.99 4.14 -4.27
C ARG A 46 -6.18 4.62 -5.48
N LYS A 47 -6.81 4.62 -6.66
CA LYS A 47 -6.09 4.87 -7.93
C LYS A 47 -5.49 6.27 -8.03
N ASP A 48 -6.17 7.30 -7.49
CA ASP A 48 -5.64 8.66 -7.50
C ASP A 48 -4.36 8.76 -6.67
N GLU A 49 -4.35 8.13 -5.52
CA GLU A 49 -3.17 8.08 -4.65
C GLU A 49 -2.05 7.24 -5.26
N LEU A 50 -2.41 6.16 -5.97
CA LEU A 50 -1.45 5.31 -6.67
C LEU A 50 -0.62 6.14 -7.65
N VAL A 51 -1.26 6.93 -8.48
CA VAL A 51 -0.58 7.77 -9.47
C VAL A 51 0.36 8.75 -8.77
N LYS A 52 -0.12 9.42 -7.73
CA LYS A 52 0.69 10.39 -6.98
C LYS A 52 1.91 9.73 -6.34
N ILE A 53 1.73 8.58 -5.70
CA ILE A 53 2.83 7.85 -5.06
C ILE A 53 3.86 7.43 -6.12
N ALA A 54 3.39 6.93 -7.26
CA ALA A 54 4.27 6.50 -8.35
C ALA A 54 5.08 7.67 -8.90
N GLU A 55 4.44 8.81 -9.14
CA GLU A 55 5.12 10.01 -9.63
C GLU A 55 6.15 10.53 -8.63
N ASP A 56 5.80 10.58 -7.34
CA ASP A 56 6.70 11.01 -6.28
C ASP A 56 7.92 10.09 -6.19
N CYS A 57 7.72 8.78 -6.27
CA CYS A 57 8.82 7.81 -6.25
C CYS A 57 9.74 7.97 -7.45
N ALA A 58 9.17 8.16 -8.64
CA ALA A 58 9.96 8.36 -9.86
C ALA A 58 10.78 9.65 -9.80
N SER A 59 10.20 10.70 -9.21
CA SER A 59 10.89 12.01 -9.10
C SER A 59 12.14 11.94 -8.24
N VAL A 60 12.19 11.07 -7.24
CA VAL A 60 13.39 10.84 -6.41
C VAL A 60 14.58 10.39 -7.28
N PHE A 61 14.32 9.66 -8.35
CA PHE A 61 15.34 9.20 -9.30
C PHE A 61 15.50 10.13 -10.51
N GLY A 62 14.88 11.30 -10.47
CA GLY A 62 14.91 12.25 -11.59
C GLY A 62 14.12 11.79 -12.80
N LYS A 63 13.15 10.92 -12.63
CA LYS A 63 12.37 10.33 -13.71
C LYS A 63 10.92 10.83 -13.70
N LYS A 64 10.28 10.75 -14.86
CA LYS A 64 8.86 11.06 -15.04
C LYS A 64 8.17 9.85 -15.65
N LEU A 65 6.88 9.71 -15.37
CA LEU A 65 6.06 8.64 -15.91
C LEU A 65 5.24 9.15 -17.09
N SER A 66 5.30 8.45 -18.20
CA SER A 66 4.45 8.74 -19.36
C SER A 66 3.00 8.31 -19.07
N SER A 67 2.06 8.80 -19.88
CA SER A 67 0.66 8.39 -19.74
C SER A 67 0.46 6.89 -19.95
N CYS A 68 1.19 6.25 -20.87
CA CYS A 68 1.10 4.80 -21.04
C CYS A 68 1.68 4.02 -19.86
N ALA A 69 2.73 4.52 -19.22
CA ALA A 69 3.27 3.92 -18.00
C ALA A 69 2.25 4.01 -16.87
N ILE A 70 1.63 5.17 -16.67
CA ILE A 70 0.60 5.38 -15.65
C ILE A 70 -0.58 4.43 -15.87
N LYS A 71 -1.04 4.30 -17.11
CA LYS A 71 -2.12 3.38 -17.45
C LYS A 71 -1.77 1.93 -17.07
N LYS A 72 -0.57 1.51 -17.40
CA LYS A 72 -0.09 0.16 -17.07
C LYS A 72 -0.06 -0.07 -15.56
N LEU A 73 0.36 0.93 -14.77
CA LEU A 73 0.35 0.86 -13.32
C LEU A 73 -1.07 0.77 -12.77
N LEU A 74 -2.02 1.53 -13.34
CA LEU A 74 -3.41 1.52 -12.91
C LEU A 74 -4.11 0.19 -13.20
N ASP A 75 -3.72 -0.50 -14.26
CA ASP A 75 -4.32 -1.77 -14.66
C ASP A 75 -3.83 -2.95 -13.82
N PHE A 76 -2.77 -2.78 -13.06
CA PHE A 76 -2.24 -3.84 -12.20
C PHE A 76 -2.96 -3.87 -10.85
N SER A 77 -3.08 -5.04 -10.24
CA SER A 77 -3.85 -5.22 -8.99
C SER A 77 -3.10 -4.84 -7.72
N TRP A 78 -1.78 -4.78 -7.77
CA TRP A 78 -0.92 -4.40 -6.64
C TRP A 78 -1.19 -5.20 -5.36
N PRO A 79 -1.03 -6.53 -5.37
CA PRO A 79 -1.26 -7.34 -4.16
C PRO A 79 -0.32 -6.97 -3.01
N GLY A 80 0.87 -6.48 -3.31
CA GLY A 80 1.83 -5.97 -2.31
C GLY A 80 1.65 -4.50 -1.97
N ASN A 81 0.61 -3.86 -2.48
CA ASN A 81 0.20 -2.48 -2.21
C ASN A 81 1.35 -1.48 -2.44
N ILE A 82 1.50 -0.50 -1.51
CA ILE A 82 2.49 0.59 -1.66
C ILE A 82 3.93 0.06 -1.70
N ARG A 83 4.24 -0.96 -0.91
CA ARG A 83 5.60 -1.55 -0.90
C ARG A 83 5.96 -2.12 -2.26
N GLN A 84 5.03 -2.85 -2.86
CA GLN A 84 5.23 -3.42 -4.20
C GLN A 84 5.35 -2.32 -5.25
N LEU A 85 4.51 -1.28 -5.17
CA LEU A 85 4.55 -0.14 -6.08
C LEU A 85 5.90 0.58 -6.01
N LYS A 86 6.37 0.90 -4.81
CA LYS A 86 7.65 1.56 -4.61
C LYS A 86 8.82 0.73 -5.17
N ASN A 87 8.83 -0.57 -4.90
CA ASN A 87 9.86 -1.46 -5.42
C ASN A 87 9.81 -1.53 -6.95
N CYS A 88 8.62 -1.57 -7.52
CA CYS A 88 8.43 -1.56 -8.97
C CYS A 88 8.99 -0.29 -9.62
N ILE A 89 8.65 0.87 -9.07
CA ILE A 89 9.10 2.16 -9.61
C ILE A 89 10.63 2.31 -9.46
N GLU A 90 11.17 1.96 -8.30
CA GLU A 90 12.60 2.00 -8.06
C GLU A 90 13.36 1.12 -9.07
N ARG A 91 12.91 -0.10 -9.23
CA ARG A 91 13.53 -1.06 -10.15
C ARG A 91 13.46 -0.58 -11.60
N SER A 92 12.31 -0.04 -11.98
CA SER A 92 12.10 0.52 -13.32
C SER A 92 12.99 1.75 -13.58
N CYS A 93 13.10 2.64 -12.59
CA CYS A 93 13.94 3.84 -12.69
C CYS A 93 15.43 3.50 -12.78
N VAL A 94 15.90 2.55 -11.98
CA VAL A 94 17.31 2.14 -12.00
C VAL A 94 17.67 1.46 -13.31
N SER A 95 16.77 0.67 -13.88
CA SER A 95 17.00 -0.04 -15.13
C SER A 95 16.89 0.83 -16.37
N ALA A 96 16.08 1.87 -16.33
CA ALA A 96 15.86 2.75 -17.48
C ALA A 96 16.96 3.84 -17.59
N LYS A 97 17.43 4.05 -18.81
CA LYS A 97 18.45 5.09 -19.08
C LYS A 97 17.84 6.43 -19.47
N LYS A 98 16.53 6.46 -19.70
CA LYS A 98 15.79 7.66 -20.15
C LYS A 98 15.23 8.41 -18.95
N GLU A 99 14.93 9.70 -19.12
CA GLU A 99 14.27 10.51 -18.10
C GLU A 99 12.77 10.19 -17.97
N ILE A 100 12.15 9.71 -19.05
CA ILE A 100 10.73 9.39 -19.08
C ILE A 100 10.56 7.88 -19.18
N LEU A 101 9.80 7.29 -18.27
CA LEU A 101 9.45 5.88 -18.27
C LEU A 101 8.19 5.65 -19.12
N PHE A 102 8.26 4.73 -20.04
CA PHE A 102 7.13 4.27 -20.85
C PHE A 102 6.64 2.92 -20.34
N ALA A 103 5.54 2.43 -20.91
CA ALA A 103 4.94 1.17 -20.47
C ALA A 103 5.95 0.01 -20.47
N ASP A 104 6.80 -0.06 -21.49
CA ASP A 104 7.80 -1.13 -21.61
C ASP A 104 8.91 -1.05 -20.58
N ASP A 105 9.10 0.09 -19.94
CA ASP A 105 10.13 0.30 -18.91
C ASP A 105 9.68 -0.17 -17.53
N ILE A 106 8.41 -0.47 -17.34
CA ILE A 106 7.85 -0.86 -16.05
C ILE A 106 8.14 -2.33 -15.76
N ILE A 107 8.76 -2.59 -14.62
CA ILE A 107 9.13 -3.93 -14.15
C ILE A 107 8.30 -4.24 -12.90
N PHE A 108 7.40 -5.22 -12.98
CA PHE A 108 6.39 -5.46 -11.94
C PHE A 108 6.81 -6.33 -10.75
N PHE A 109 7.87 -7.05 -10.78
CA PHE A 109 8.25 -7.95 -9.64
C PHE A 109 9.35 -7.41 -8.75
#